data_210188fac04bff7367fa138ad6272951
#
_entry.id   210188fac04bff7367fa138ad6272951
#
_cell.length_a   1.000
_cell.length_b   1.000
_cell.length_c   1.000
_cell.angle_alpha   90.00
_cell.angle_beta   90.00
_cell.angle_gamma   90.00
#
_symmetry.space_group_name_H-M   'P 1'
#
loop_
_entity.id
_entity.type
_entity.pdbx_description
1 polymer ?
#
loop_
_entity_poly.entity_id
_entity_poly.type
_entity_poly.pdbx_seq_one_letter_code
_entity_poly.pdbx_strand_id
1 'polypeptide(L)'
;MEKMYRSPYEAYPYLSSKPEDLRCDFELMTDELASMTGLLRGYVQQLDVPEQPALTEELAKICELIYHVNPTTRTKLTVTEEEIAWLLERVNAMNELTYEENRPFVLPMGTICSSYAHILRAKAKDIVRLLYRMDYGGKKI
;
A
#
# COMPACT_ATOMS: atom_id res chain seq x y z
N MET A 1 -26.00 16.74 21.94
CA MET A 1 -24.84 16.38 21.13
C MET A 1 -24.70 17.39 20.00
N GLU A 2 -23.60 18.11 19.98
CA GLU A 2 -23.34 19.06 18.91
C GLU A 2 -23.19 18.32 17.59
N LYS A 3 -23.88 18.83 16.56
CA LYS A 3 -23.70 18.28 15.20
C LYS A 3 -22.37 18.74 14.65
N MET A 4 -21.55 17.78 14.26
CA MET A 4 -20.32 18.09 13.55
C MET A 4 -20.65 18.74 12.20
N TYR A 5 -19.94 19.82 11.86
CA TYR A 5 -20.07 20.44 10.55
C TYR A 5 -19.63 19.48 9.45
N ARG A 6 -20.44 19.39 8.40
CA ARG A 6 -20.09 18.65 7.18
C ARG A 6 -20.15 19.59 5.99
N SER A 7 -19.06 19.65 5.25
CA SER A 7 -19.00 20.45 4.03
C SER A 7 -19.85 19.81 2.92
N PRO A 8 -20.61 20.60 2.15
CA PRO A 8 -21.30 20.09 0.98
C PRO A 8 -20.35 19.68 -0.15
N TYR A 9 -19.09 20.04 -0.05
CA TYR A 9 -18.03 19.71 -1.03
C TYR A 9 -17.17 18.53 -0.61
N GLU A 10 -17.53 17.85 0.47
CA GLU A 10 -16.83 16.68 0.97
C GLU A 10 -16.98 15.54 -0.04
N ALA A 11 -15.87 15.16 -0.67
CA ALA A 11 -15.86 14.19 -1.76
C ALA A 11 -15.94 12.74 -1.29
N TYR A 12 -15.76 12.50 0.02
CA TYR A 12 -15.72 11.17 0.59
C TYR A 12 -16.61 11.10 1.83
N PRO A 13 -17.61 10.18 1.85
CA PRO A 13 -18.68 10.22 2.87
C PRO A 13 -18.21 9.92 4.30
N TYR A 14 -17.02 9.32 4.46
CA TYR A 14 -16.53 8.88 5.77
C TYR A 14 -15.49 9.83 6.38
N LEU A 15 -15.19 10.97 5.72
CA LEU A 15 -14.21 11.95 6.25
C LEU A 15 -14.59 12.48 7.63
N SER A 16 -15.88 12.58 7.91
CA SER A 16 -16.39 13.08 9.19
C SER A 16 -16.78 11.97 10.16
N SER A 17 -16.34 10.73 9.94
CA SER A 17 -16.57 9.65 10.87
C SER A 17 -15.85 9.90 12.20
N LYS A 18 -16.29 9.22 13.26
CA LYS A 18 -15.68 9.40 14.60
C LYS A 18 -14.20 9.07 14.57
N PRO A 19 -13.36 9.84 15.30
CA PRO A 19 -11.90 9.60 15.33
C PRO A 19 -11.51 8.18 15.77
N GLU A 20 -12.34 7.52 16.56
CA GLU A 20 -12.11 6.16 17.03
C GLU A 20 -12.35 5.12 15.94
N ASP A 21 -13.09 5.48 14.89
CA ASP A 21 -13.36 4.59 13.76
C ASP A 21 -12.22 4.73 12.73
N LEU A 22 -11.25 3.83 12.83
CA LEU A 22 -10.03 3.86 12.03
C LEU A 22 -10.21 3.37 10.59
N ARG A 23 -11.44 3.00 10.18
CA ARG A 23 -11.68 2.51 8.82
C ARG A 23 -11.44 3.58 7.76
N CYS A 24 -11.79 4.83 8.06
CA CYS A 24 -11.51 5.94 7.15
C CYS A 24 -10.01 6.14 6.99
N ASP A 25 -9.25 6.08 8.08
CA ASP A 25 -7.79 6.18 8.04
C ASP A 25 -7.19 5.07 7.15
N PHE A 26 -7.67 3.85 7.29
CA PHE A 26 -7.25 2.72 6.46
C PHE A 26 -7.52 2.97 4.98
N GLU A 27 -8.71 3.47 4.66
CA GLU A 27 -9.09 3.76 3.28
C GLU A 27 -8.23 4.86 2.66
N LEU A 28 -7.97 5.94 3.41
CA LEU A 28 -7.12 7.03 2.95
C LEU A 28 -5.66 6.59 2.78
N MET A 29 -5.15 5.80 3.72
CA MET A 29 -3.76 5.32 3.68
C MET A 29 -3.52 4.33 2.55
N THR A 30 -4.46 3.44 2.29
CA THR A 30 -4.34 2.49 1.17
C THR A 30 -4.47 3.21 -0.18
N ASP A 31 -5.33 4.21 -0.29
CA ASP A 31 -5.42 5.04 -1.49
C ASP A 31 -4.11 5.79 -1.74
N GLU A 32 -3.53 6.38 -0.70
CA GLU A 32 -2.22 7.04 -0.78
C GLU A 32 -1.13 6.06 -1.24
N LEU A 33 -1.09 4.87 -0.63
CA LEU A 33 -0.11 3.84 -1.00
C LEU A 33 -0.25 3.44 -2.48
N ALA A 34 -1.47 3.25 -2.95
CA ALA A 34 -1.72 2.92 -4.35
C ALA A 34 -1.25 4.04 -5.29
N SER A 35 -1.55 5.29 -4.94
CA SER A 35 -1.15 6.45 -5.73
C SER A 35 0.37 6.59 -5.79
N MET A 36 1.04 6.38 -4.66
CA MET A 36 2.50 6.41 -4.58
C MET A 36 3.13 5.26 -5.37
N THR A 37 2.51 4.08 -5.35
CA THR A 37 2.96 2.93 -6.16
C THR A 37 2.87 3.26 -7.66
N GLY A 38 1.81 3.93 -8.07
CA GLY A 38 1.67 4.42 -9.44
C GLY A 38 2.75 5.42 -9.83
N LEU A 39 3.12 6.31 -8.91
CA LEU A 39 4.22 7.25 -9.15
C LEU A 39 5.56 6.52 -9.30
N LEU A 40 5.82 5.54 -8.45
CA LEU A 40 7.03 4.71 -8.60
C LEU A 40 7.07 4.03 -9.97
N ARG A 41 5.92 3.51 -10.42
CA ARG A 41 5.81 2.92 -11.75
C ARG A 41 6.24 3.90 -12.85
N GLY A 42 5.80 5.15 -12.75
CA GLY A 42 6.20 6.20 -13.68
C GLY A 42 7.70 6.43 -13.71
N TYR A 43 8.35 6.43 -12.56
CA TYR A 43 9.81 6.53 -12.49
C TYR A 43 10.49 5.32 -13.10
N VAL A 44 10.00 4.12 -12.82
CA VAL A 44 10.56 2.87 -13.38
C VAL A 44 10.48 2.86 -14.90
N GLN A 45 9.41 3.38 -15.48
CA GLN A 45 9.24 3.46 -16.94
C GLN A 45 10.34 4.28 -17.62
N GLN A 46 11.03 5.15 -16.90
CA GLN A 46 12.10 5.98 -17.43
C GLN A 46 13.47 5.30 -17.35
N LEU A 47 13.55 4.13 -16.72
CA LEU A 47 14.80 3.39 -16.61
C LEU A 47 15.15 2.69 -17.92
N ASP A 48 16.43 2.74 -18.28
CA ASP A 48 16.96 2.01 -19.43
C ASP A 48 17.70 0.75 -18.93
N VAL A 49 16.91 -0.23 -18.46
CA VAL A 49 17.40 -1.50 -17.94
C VAL A 49 16.53 -2.64 -18.47
N PRO A 50 17.08 -3.85 -18.64
CA PRO A 50 16.32 -4.98 -19.18
C PRO A 50 15.09 -5.36 -18.33
N GLU A 51 15.13 -5.13 -17.02
CA GLU A 51 14.07 -5.47 -16.09
C GLU A 51 12.89 -4.49 -16.11
N GLN A 52 13.04 -3.35 -16.80
CA GLN A 52 12.04 -2.27 -16.77
C GLN A 52 10.63 -2.72 -17.17
N PRO A 53 10.43 -3.44 -18.29
CA PRO A 53 9.06 -3.82 -18.68
C PRO A 53 8.37 -4.72 -17.65
N ALA A 54 9.08 -5.67 -17.09
CA ALA A 54 8.54 -6.58 -16.08
C ALA A 54 8.19 -5.84 -14.78
N LEU A 55 9.08 -4.96 -14.31
CA LEU A 55 8.84 -4.16 -13.10
C LEU A 55 7.65 -3.22 -13.28
N THR A 56 7.51 -2.62 -14.45
CA THR A 56 6.39 -1.74 -14.78
C THR A 56 5.05 -2.49 -14.68
N GLU A 57 4.99 -3.70 -15.22
CA GLU A 57 3.78 -4.53 -15.14
C GLU A 57 3.50 -5.00 -13.71
N GLU A 58 4.53 -5.40 -12.97
CA GLU A 58 4.37 -5.82 -11.58
C GLU A 58 3.85 -4.69 -10.69
N LEU A 59 4.38 -3.48 -10.86
CA LEU A 59 3.93 -2.32 -10.09
C LEU A 59 2.48 -1.95 -10.42
N ALA A 60 2.07 -2.08 -11.67
CA ALA A 60 0.67 -1.87 -12.06
C ALA A 60 -0.24 -2.88 -11.34
N LYS A 61 0.17 -4.14 -11.27
CA LYS A 61 -0.59 -5.18 -10.59
C LYS A 61 -0.64 -4.96 -9.09
N ILE A 62 0.46 -4.54 -8.48
CA ILE A 62 0.50 -4.20 -7.04
C ILE A 62 -0.47 -3.05 -6.75
N CYS A 63 -0.48 -2.02 -7.58
CA CYS A 63 -1.41 -0.91 -7.44
C CYS A 63 -2.87 -1.38 -7.46
N GLU A 64 -3.22 -2.26 -8.39
CA GLU A 64 -4.54 -2.88 -8.47
C GLU A 64 -4.87 -3.68 -7.21
N LEU A 65 -3.92 -4.48 -6.71
CA LEU A 65 -4.11 -5.26 -5.48
C LEU A 65 -4.40 -4.37 -4.27
N ILE A 66 -3.74 -3.23 -4.17
CA ILE A 66 -3.97 -2.28 -3.07
C ILE A 66 -5.42 -1.77 -3.13
N TYR A 67 -5.94 -1.48 -4.32
CA TYR A 67 -7.34 -1.07 -4.47
C TYR A 67 -8.31 -2.22 -4.20
N HIS A 68 -7.92 -3.48 -4.38
CA HIS A 68 -8.72 -4.62 -3.95
C HIS A 68 -8.74 -4.77 -2.43
N VAL A 69 -7.69 -4.34 -1.73
CA VAL A 69 -7.64 -4.35 -0.26
C VAL A 69 -8.43 -3.19 0.35
N ASN A 70 -8.46 -2.05 -0.31
CA ASN A 70 -9.01 -0.79 0.21
C ASN A 70 -10.42 -0.92 0.82
N PRO A 71 -11.41 -1.58 0.19
CA PRO A 71 -12.76 -1.67 0.74
C PRO A 71 -12.95 -2.75 1.81
N THR A 72 -11.92 -3.50 2.15
CA THR A 72 -12.01 -4.68 3.02
C THR A 72 -12.66 -4.38 4.38
N THR A 73 -12.37 -3.22 4.96
CA THR A 73 -12.89 -2.86 6.29
C THR A 73 -14.35 -2.41 6.28
N ARG A 74 -14.91 -2.15 5.10
CA ARG A 74 -16.32 -1.73 4.95
C ARG A 74 -17.22 -2.85 4.48
N THR A 75 -16.70 -3.80 3.74
CA THR A 75 -17.51 -4.85 3.11
C THR A 75 -17.03 -6.23 3.53
N LYS A 76 -16.17 -6.82 2.74
CA LYS A 76 -15.58 -8.14 2.95
C LYS A 76 -14.18 -8.15 2.36
N LEU A 77 -13.43 -9.18 2.62
CA LEU A 77 -12.13 -9.36 1.97
C LEU A 77 -12.34 -9.50 0.46
N THR A 78 -11.79 -8.56 -0.29
CA THR A 78 -11.95 -8.47 -1.74
C THR A 78 -10.70 -8.90 -2.50
N VAL A 79 -9.64 -9.25 -1.78
CA VAL A 79 -8.43 -9.86 -2.36
C VAL A 79 -8.62 -11.35 -2.46
N THR A 80 -8.30 -11.93 -3.61
CA THR A 80 -8.42 -13.37 -3.84
C THR A 80 -7.19 -14.12 -3.34
N GLU A 81 -7.33 -15.43 -3.11
CA GLU A 81 -6.21 -16.28 -2.72
C GLU A 81 -5.15 -16.32 -3.82
N GLU A 82 -5.55 -16.29 -5.08
CA GLU A 82 -4.64 -16.27 -6.22
C GLU A 82 -3.81 -14.98 -6.25
N GLU A 83 -4.41 -13.86 -5.90
CA GLU A 83 -3.71 -12.57 -5.81
C GLU A 83 -2.67 -12.59 -4.70
N ILE A 84 -3.02 -13.13 -3.54
CA ILE A 84 -2.10 -13.29 -2.40
C ILE A 84 -0.95 -14.22 -2.79
N ALA A 85 -1.25 -15.35 -3.43
CA ALA A 85 -0.25 -16.31 -3.88
C ALA A 85 0.72 -15.69 -4.89
N TRP A 86 0.19 -14.90 -5.83
CA TRP A 86 1.02 -14.18 -6.79
C TRP A 86 2.01 -13.25 -6.10
N LEU A 87 1.52 -12.46 -5.14
CA LEU A 87 2.36 -11.50 -4.42
C LEU A 87 3.45 -12.22 -3.62
N LEU A 88 3.11 -13.31 -2.92
CA LEU A 88 4.07 -14.11 -2.15
C LEU A 88 5.13 -14.71 -3.06
N GLU A 89 4.74 -15.24 -4.22
CA GLU A 89 5.69 -15.76 -5.21
C GLU A 89 6.67 -14.69 -5.67
N ARG A 90 6.16 -13.46 -5.95
CA ARG A 90 7.03 -12.35 -6.37
C ARG A 90 7.97 -11.92 -5.26
N VAL A 91 7.49 -11.85 -4.01
CA VAL A 91 8.33 -11.53 -2.86
C VAL A 91 9.45 -12.54 -2.71
N ASN A 92 9.13 -13.83 -2.77
CA ASN A 92 10.11 -14.90 -2.64
C ASN A 92 11.13 -14.89 -3.79
N ALA A 93 10.68 -14.67 -5.02
CA ALA A 93 11.56 -14.60 -6.18
C ALA A 93 12.52 -13.42 -6.08
N MET A 94 12.02 -12.24 -5.65
CA MET A 94 12.86 -11.06 -5.47
C MET A 94 13.86 -11.22 -4.32
N ASN A 95 13.44 -11.84 -3.22
CA ASN A 95 14.33 -12.11 -2.09
C ASN A 95 15.47 -13.04 -2.51
N GLU A 96 15.17 -14.08 -3.28
CA GLU A 96 16.18 -15.02 -3.76
C GLU A 96 17.17 -14.31 -4.70
N LEU A 97 16.66 -13.49 -5.63
CA LEU A 97 17.47 -12.76 -6.59
C LEU A 97 18.40 -11.73 -5.92
N THR A 98 17.93 -11.09 -4.85
CA THR A 98 18.65 -9.99 -4.20
C THR A 98 19.21 -10.37 -2.83
N TYR A 99 19.30 -11.65 -2.53
CA TYR A 99 19.68 -12.15 -1.19
C TYR A 99 21.00 -11.58 -0.68
N GLU A 100 22.03 -11.55 -1.51
CA GLU A 100 23.35 -11.07 -1.09
C GLU A 100 23.33 -9.56 -0.83
N GLU A 101 22.64 -8.78 -1.65
CA GLU A 101 22.54 -7.33 -1.53
C GLU A 101 21.66 -6.92 -0.34
N ASN A 102 20.69 -7.76 0.05
CA ASN A 102 19.75 -7.46 1.14
C ASN A 102 20.24 -7.89 2.53
N ARG A 103 21.33 -8.65 2.62
CA ARG A 103 21.85 -9.13 3.91
C ARG A 103 22.35 -8.02 4.82
N PRO A 104 23.19 -7.08 4.35
CA PRO A 104 23.61 -5.96 5.19
C PRO A 104 22.51 -4.91 5.30
N PHE A 105 22.53 -4.14 6.40
CA PHE A 105 21.69 -2.95 6.49
C PHE A 105 22.16 -1.93 5.44
N VAL A 106 21.22 -1.43 4.63
CA VAL A 106 21.49 -0.47 3.57
C VAL A 106 20.73 0.81 3.85
N LEU A 107 21.42 1.95 3.73
CA LEU A 107 20.78 3.26 3.86
C LEU A 107 19.83 3.49 2.68
N PRO A 108 18.68 4.16 2.93
CA PRO A 108 17.68 4.39 1.89
C PRO A 108 18.08 5.53 0.94
N MET A 109 19.15 5.34 0.22
CA MET A 109 19.67 6.29 -0.76
C MET A 109 20.18 5.53 -1.99
N GLY A 110 20.38 6.22 -3.08
CA GLY A 110 20.77 5.63 -4.35
C GLY A 110 19.94 6.23 -5.49
N THR A 111 19.25 5.40 -6.26
CA THR A 111 18.38 5.90 -7.33
C THR A 111 17.07 6.46 -6.75
N ILE A 112 16.38 7.29 -7.54
CA ILE A 112 15.06 7.78 -7.17
C ILE A 112 14.11 6.59 -6.95
N CYS A 113 14.15 5.60 -7.84
CA CYS A 113 13.30 4.41 -7.72
C CYS A 113 13.54 3.63 -6.43
N SER A 114 14.79 3.36 -6.08
CA SER A 114 15.11 2.61 -4.87
C SER A 114 14.75 3.39 -3.60
N SER A 115 15.03 4.69 -3.57
CA SER A 115 14.69 5.55 -2.44
C SER A 115 13.17 5.64 -2.26
N TYR A 116 12.44 5.76 -3.35
CA TYR A 116 10.97 5.82 -3.31
C TYR A 116 10.37 4.49 -2.84
N ALA A 117 10.94 3.36 -3.27
CA ALA A 117 10.53 2.05 -2.80
C ALA A 117 10.70 1.91 -1.28
N HIS A 118 11.75 2.50 -0.70
CA HIS A 118 11.91 2.55 0.76
C HIS A 118 10.77 3.31 1.45
N ILE A 119 10.31 4.40 0.86
CA ILE A 119 9.15 5.16 1.39
C ILE A 119 7.90 4.28 1.36
N LEU A 120 7.64 3.59 0.25
CA LEU A 120 6.49 2.69 0.13
C LEU A 120 6.54 1.57 1.16
N ARG A 121 7.71 1.00 1.41
CA ARG A 121 7.91 -0.01 2.44
C ARG A 121 7.49 0.51 3.82
N ALA A 122 7.92 1.71 4.18
CA ALA A 122 7.56 2.33 5.46
C ALA A 122 6.05 2.61 5.52
N LYS A 123 5.45 3.11 4.44
CA LYS A 123 4.00 3.35 4.36
C LYS A 123 3.20 2.06 4.53
N ALA A 124 3.64 0.96 3.91
CA ALA A 124 2.98 -0.33 4.08
C ALA A 124 3.02 -0.79 5.55
N LYS A 125 4.13 -0.57 6.25
CA LYS A 125 4.23 -0.88 7.69
C LYS A 125 3.27 -0.03 8.53
N ASP A 126 3.09 1.23 8.20
CA ASP A 126 2.12 2.10 8.89
C ASP A 126 0.70 1.54 8.77
N ILE A 127 0.35 1.01 7.59
CA ILE A 127 -0.97 0.41 7.36
C ILE A 127 -1.12 -0.87 8.19
N VAL A 128 -0.10 -1.72 8.25
CA VAL A 128 -0.12 -2.91 9.10
C VAL A 128 -0.27 -2.52 10.57
N ARG A 129 0.45 -1.50 11.02
CA ARG A 129 0.34 -0.98 12.39
C ARG A 129 -1.08 -0.49 12.68
N LEU A 130 -1.70 0.19 11.71
CA LEU A 130 -3.09 0.63 11.83
C LEU A 130 -4.05 -0.54 11.98
N LEU A 131 -3.87 -1.61 11.19
CA LEU A 131 -4.69 -2.82 11.29
C LEU A 131 -4.59 -3.45 12.68
N TYR A 132 -3.39 -3.52 13.26
CA TYR A 132 -3.20 -4.01 14.63
C TYR A 132 -3.95 -3.15 15.65
N ARG A 133 -3.90 -1.84 15.49
CA ARG A 133 -4.63 -0.92 16.37
C ARG A 133 -6.15 -1.13 16.28
N MET A 134 -6.67 -1.40 15.08
CA MET A 134 -8.08 -1.71 14.88
C MET A 134 -8.45 -3.02 15.58
N ASP A 135 -7.60 -4.03 15.51
CA ASP A 135 -7.82 -5.32 16.15
C ASP A 135 -7.80 -5.19 17.68
N TYR A 136 -6.82 -4.48 18.25
CA TYR A 136 -6.76 -4.21 19.69
C TYR A 136 -7.94 -3.41 20.20
N GLY A 137 -8.60 -2.63 19.35
CA GLY A 137 -9.83 -1.91 19.68
C GLY A 137 -11.07 -2.78 19.73
N GLY A 138 -10.94 -4.11 19.59
CA GLY A 138 -12.04 -5.04 19.62
C GLY A 138 -12.81 -5.17 18.31
N LYS A 139 -12.31 -4.59 17.24
CA LYS A 139 -12.87 -4.72 15.90
C LYS A 139 -12.03 -5.72 15.11
N LYS A 140 -12.54 -6.92 14.99
CA LYS A 140 -11.91 -7.93 14.13
C LYS A 140 -12.12 -7.56 12.67
N ILE A 141 -11.06 -7.65 11.94
CA ILE A 141 -11.04 -7.39 10.51
C ILE A 141 -11.23 -8.70 9.75
#